data_816394ed7558f4fb447f45307bb65032
#
_entry.id   816394ed7558f4fb447f45307bb65032
#
_cell.length_a   1.000
_cell.length_b   1.000
_cell.length_c   1.000
_cell.angle_alpha   90.00
_cell.angle_beta   90.00
_cell.angle_gamma   90.00
#
_symmetry.space_group_name_H-M   'P 1'
#
loop_
_entity.id
_entity.type
_entity.pdbx_description
1 polymer ?
#
loop_
_entity_poly.entity_id
_entity_poly.type
_entity_poly.pdbx_seq_one_letter_code
_entity_poly.pdbx_strand_id
1 'polypeptide(L)'
;MSDRFGFKPDMDIFKMFSDFKMPAMPNVMPDMEALAAAQRKNIEAFSAANRVALEGAQAVARRHMEILQASVAEMTEAMKGFASAEAPQDKAAKQAELAKSTYEKAVANLQELADLIQRSNSEAIGLLNKRFAEAMDEVKGIVAKHGG
;
A
#
# COMPACT_ATOMS: atom_id res chain seq x y z
N MET A 1 -6.93 -1.24 33.92
CA MET A 1 -7.72 -1.67 32.79
C MET A 1 -6.89 -2.06 31.58
N SER A 2 -5.91 -1.29 31.28
CA SER A 2 -4.99 -1.68 30.24
C SER A 2 -4.30 -2.99 30.57
N ASP A 3 -4.19 -3.30 31.84
CA ASP A 3 -3.61 -4.57 32.27
C ASP A 3 -4.45 -5.76 31.85
N ARG A 4 -5.71 -5.51 31.62
CA ARG A 4 -6.62 -6.55 31.22
C ARG A 4 -6.22 -7.15 29.90
N PHE A 5 -5.74 -6.37 29.02
CA PHE A 5 -5.29 -6.88 27.74
C PHE A 5 -3.98 -7.61 27.86
N GLY A 6 -3.50 -7.68 29.05
CA GLY A 6 -2.24 -8.31 29.27
C GLY A 6 -1.14 -7.54 28.60
N PHE A 7 -1.44 -6.29 28.41
CA PHE A 7 -0.76 -5.67 27.35
C PHE A 7 0.12 -4.58 27.82
N LYS A 8 1.34 -4.91 27.87
CA LYS A 8 2.38 -3.93 27.74
C LYS A 8 3.22 -4.37 26.58
N PRO A 9 2.63 -4.42 25.38
CA PRO A 9 3.40 -4.94 24.25
C PRO A 9 4.59 -4.09 23.95
N ASP A 10 4.44 -2.80 24.19
CA ASP A 10 5.54 -1.88 23.91
C ASP A 10 6.74 -2.14 24.82
N MET A 11 6.47 -2.39 26.09
CA MET A 11 7.54 -2.66 27.03
C MET A 11 8.19 -4.00 26.79
N ASP A 12 7.41 -4.99 26.46
CA ASP A 12 7.94 -6.31 26.17
C ASP A 12 8.79 -6.30 24.92
N ILE A 13 8.33 -5.57 23.92
CA ILE A 13 9.10 -5.44 22.67
C ILE A 13 10.41 -4.70 22.95
N PHE A 14 10.34 -3.67 23.74
CA PHE A 14 11.55 -2.94 24.12
C PHE A 14 12.53 -3.81 24.87
N LYS A 15 12.02 -4.60 25.79
CA LYS A 15 12.87 -5.52 26.52
C LYS A 15 13.47 -6.55 25.59
N MET A 16 12.69 -7.09 24.70
CA MET A 16 13.20 -8.04 23.73
C MET A 16 14.30 -7.41 22.87
N PHE A 17 14.08 -6.19 22.46
CA PHE A 17 15.07 -5.47 21.70
C PHE A 17 16.34 -5.23 22.51
N SER A 18 16.17 -4.83 23.75
CA SER A 18 17.30 -4.59 24.63
C SER A 18 18.10 -5.86 24.89
N ASP A 19 17.39 -6.92 25.20
CA ASP A 19 18.02 -8.22 25.44
C ASP A 19 18.70 -8.74 24.20
N PHE A 20 18.07 -8.51 23.07
CA PHE A 20 18.61 -8.96 21.80
C PHE A 20 19.87 -8.24 21.45
N LYS A 21 19.93 -6.98 21.82
CA LYS A 21 21.08 -6.14 21.52
C LYS A 21 22.28 -6.42 22.40
N MET A 22 21.98 -6.63 23.68
CA MET A 22 23.02 -6.64 24.68
C MET A 22 24.06 -7.74 24.56
N PRO A 23 23.67 -8.97 24.28
CA PRO A 23 24.68 -10.03 24.40
C PRO A 23 25.73 -10.00 23.31
N ALA A 24 25.50 -9.31 22.25
CA ALA A 24 26.36 -9.50 21.10
C ALA A 24 27.44 -8.44 20.95
N MET A 25 27.58 -7.57 21.95
CA MET A 25 28.10 -6.27 21.59
C MET A 25 29.51 -5.87 21.96
N PRO A 26 30.27 -6.59 22.75
CA PRO A 26 31.55 -6.02 23.14
C PRO A 26 32.55 -5.87 22.00
N ASN A 27 32.41 -6.69 20.98
CA ASN A 27 33.39 -6.67 19.89
C ASN A 27 32.87 -5.98 18.64
N VAL A 28 31.74 -5.29 18.77
CA VAL A 28 31.05 -4.74 17.58
C VAL A 28 31.36 -3.26 17.37
N MET A 29 32.24 -2.73 18.18
CA MET A 29 32.62 -1.32 18.04
C MET A 29 33.10 -0.94 16.65
N PRO A 30 33.90 -1.73 15.96
CA PRO A 30 34.30 -1.38 14.60
C PRO A 30 33.14 -1.42 13.63
N ASP A 31 32.09 -2.18 13.98
CA ASP A 31 30.93 -2.33 13.10
C ASP A 31 29.82 -1.33 13.40
N MET A 32 30.05 -0.41 14.31
CA MET A 32 29.05 0.62 14.61
C MET A 32 28.72 1.45 13.39
N GLU A 33 29.72 1.72 12.56
CA GLU A 33 29.47 2.44 11.32
C GLU A 33 28.60 1.62 10.39
N ALA A 34 28.84 0.32 10.31
CA ALA A 34 28.03 -0.56 9.50
C ALA A 34 26.59 -0.62 10.01
N LEU A 35 26.42 -0.67 11.33
CA LEU A 35 25.09 -0.65 11.93
C LEU A 35 24.38 0.66 11.67
N ALA A 36 25.09 1.77 11.81
CA ALA A 36 24.51 3.07 11.53
C ALA A 36 24.10 3.20 10.07
N ALA A 37 24.93 2.70 9.16
CA ALA A 37 24.61 2.69 7.75
C ALA A 37 23.40 1.81 7.47
N ALA A 38 23.33 0.64 8.11
CA ALA A 38 22.19 -0.25 7.95
C ALA A 38 20.90 0.40 8.45
N GLN A 39 20.98 1.08 9.58
CA GLN A 39 19.82 1.81 10.11
C GLN A 39 19.35 2.89 9.15
N ARG A 40 20.31 3.62 8.59
CA ARG A 40 19.97 4.66 7.62
C ARG A 40 19.28 4.05 6.40
N LYS A 41 19.79 2.94 5.91
CA LYS A 41 19.18 2.24 4.78
C LYS A 41 17.79 1.73 5.13
N ASN A 42 17.60 1.26 6.36
CA ASN A 42 16.29 0.82 6.82
C ASN A 42 15.31 1.99 6.82
N ILE A 43 15.72 3.12 7.32
CA ILE A 43 14.87 4.32 7.33
C ILE A 43 14.55 4.75 5.91
N GLU A 44 15.53 4.73 5.02
CA GLU A 44 15.32 5.06 3.62
C GLU A 44 14.32 4.11 2.97
N ALA A 45 14.45 2.81 3.26
CA ALA A 45 13.54 1.82 2.70
C ALA A 45 12.12 2.03 3.20
N PHE A 46 11.95 2.28 4.49
CA PHE A 46 10.63 2.56 5.05
C PHE A 46 10.06 3.85 4.49
N SER A 47 10.87 4.87 4.35
CA SER A 47 10.43 6.12 3.74
C SER A 47 10.01 5.92 2.30
N ALA A 48 10.79 5.16 1.55
CA ALA A 48 10.45 4.88 0.16
C ALA A 48 9.16 4.08 0.04
N ALA A 49 9.01 3.04 0.88
CA ALA A 49 7.80 2.24 0.90
C ALA A 49 6.59 3.09 1.28
N ASN A 50 6.76 3.96 2.25
CA ASN A 50 5.70 4.85 2.69
C ASN A 50 5.31 5.83 1.58
N ARG A 51 6.30 6.34 0.87
CA ARG A 51 6.05 7.23 -0.26
C ARG A 51 5.27 6.52 -1.35
N VAL A 52 5.67 5.29 -1.68
CA VAL A 52 4.97 4.51 -2.69
C VAL A 52 3.52 4.28 -2.26
N ALA A 53 3.30 3.95 -0.99
CA ALA A 53 1.96 3.75 -0.48
C ALA A 53 1.13 5.03 -0.56
N LEU A 54 1.72 6.17 -0.20
CA LEU A 54 1.03 7.45 -0.29
C LEU A 54 0.72 7.83 -1.73
N GLU A 55 1.68 7.67 -2.61
CA GLU A 55 1.48 7.95 -4.03
C GLU A 55 0.39 7.04 -4.60
N GLY A 56 0.39 5.78 -4.17
CA GLY A 56 -0.65 4.84 -4.57
C GLY A 56 -2.01 5.29 -4.09
N ALA A 57 -2.11 5.72 -2.83
CA ALA A 57 -3.37 6.20 -2.28
C ALA A 57 -3.85 7.45 -3.03
N GLN A 58 -2.93 8.34 -3.37
CA GLN A 58 -3.28 9.53 -4.15
C GLN A 58 -3.74 9.16 -5.55
N ALA A 59 -3.08 8.20 -6.18
CA ALA A 59 -3.47 7.73 -7.50
C ALA A 59 -4.86 7.13 -7.47
N VAL A 60 -5.16 6.32 -6.46
CA VAL A 60 -6.49 5.73 -6.28
C VAL A 60 -7.53 6.84 -6.10
N ALA A 61 -7.25 7.81 -5.24
CA ALA A 61 -8.18 8.91 -4.97
C ALA A 61 -8.42 9.71 -6.24
N ARG A 62 -7.37 10.00 -6.98
CA ARG A 62 -7.50 10.76 -8.24
C ARG A 62 -8.33 9.99 -9.24
N ARG A 63 -8.05 8.71 -9.39
CA ARG A 63 -8.79 7.88 -10.33
C ARG A 63 -10.25 7.77 -9.92
N HIS A 64 -10.48 7.65 -8.63
CA HIS A 64 -11.85 7.59 -8.10
C HIS A 64 -12.63 8.86 -8.45
N MET A 65 -11.99 10.02 -8.30
CA MET A 65 -12.60 11.28 -8.66
C MET A 65 -12.89 11.37 -10.15
N GLU A 66 -11.94 10.91 -10.97
CA GLU A 66 -12.16 10.86 -12.42
C GLU A 66 -13.35 9.99 -12.78
N ILE A 67 -13.44 8.84 -12.13
CA ILE A 67 -14.55 7.92 -12.36
C ILE A 67 -15.86 8.57 -11.96
N LEU A 68 -15.89 9.25 -10.82
CA LEU A 68 -17.09 9.95 -10.38
C LEU A 68 -17.51 11.03 -11.36
N GLN A 69 -16.55 11.81 -11.83
CA GLN A 69 -16.84 12.88 -12.80
C GLN A 69 -17.36 12.29 -14.11
N ALA A 70 -16.74 11.22 -14.57
CA ALA A 70 -17.19 10.56 -15.79
C ALA A 70 -18.59 9.99 -15.62
N SER A 71 -18.88 9.40 -14.45
CA SER A 71 -20.19 8.85 -14.15
C SER A 71 -21.27 9.93 -14.16
N VAL A 72 -20.97 11.07 -13.57
CA VAL A 72 -21.91 12.19 -13.57
C VAL A 72 -22.17 12.69 -14.99
N ALA A 73 -21.11 12.81 -15.79
CA ALA A 73 -21.22 13.26 -17.17
C ALA A 73 -22.08 12.27 -17.99
N GLU A 74 -21.83 10.98 -17.81
CA GLU A 74 -22.58 9.94 -18.50
C GLU A 74 -24.04 9.94 -18.08
N MET A 75 -24.29 10.12 -16.79
CA MET A 75 -25.66 10.18 -16.30
C MET A 75 -26.39 11.37 -16.88
N THR A 76 -25.73 12.51 -16.97
CA THR A 76 -26.29 13.70 -17.56
C THR A 76 -26.64 13.47 -19.03
N GLU A 77 -25.73 12.84 -19.78
CA GLU A 77 -25.99 12.51 -21.18
C GLU A 77 -27.13 11.52 -21.32
N ALA A 78 -27.17 10.52 -20.45
CA ALA A 78 -28.23 9.54 -20.45
C ALA A 78 -29.59 10.18 -20.18
N MET A 79 -29.64 11.12 -19.24
CA MET A 79 -30.88 11.84 -18.94
C MET A 79 -31.35 12.66 -20.11
N LYS A 80 -30.44 13.30 -20.82
CA LYS A 80 -30.77 14.03 -22.03
C LYS A 80 -31.35 13.12 -23.10
N GLY A 81 -30.69 11.99 -23.30
CA GLY A 81 -31.19 11.00 -24.26
C GLY A 81 -32.53 10.45 -23.87
N PHE A 82 -32.75 10.23 -22.59
CA PHE A 82 -33.99 9.74 -22.06
C PHE A 82 -35.14 10.75 -22.29
N ALA A 83 -34.83 12.02 -22.02
CA ALA A 83 -35.80 13.09 -22.19
C ALA A 83 -36.19 13.27 -23.66
N SER A 84 -35.29 12.99 -24.59
CA SER A 84 -35.54 13.13 -26.01
C SER A 84 -36.23 11.93 -26.63
N ALA A 85 -36.34 10.81 -25.91
CA ALA A 85 -37.01 9.63 -26.43
C ALA A 85 -38.51 9.84 -26.44
N GLU A 86 -39.13 9.51 -27.56
CA GLU A 86 -40.57 9.77 -27.74
C GLU A 86 -41.44 8.59 -27.35
N ALA A 87 -41.00 7.38 -27.63
CA ALA A 87 -41.81 6.20 -27.39
C ALA A 87 -41.46 5.57 -26.02
N PRO A 88 -42.49 5.07 -25.29
CA PRO A 88 -42.20 4.40 -24.02
C PRO A 88 -41.28 3.18 -24.17
N GLN A 89 -41.41 2.49 -25.31
CA GLN A 89 -40.56 1.32 -25.59
C GLN A 89 -39.12 1.73 -25.73
N ASP A 90 -38.85 2.84 -26.37
CA ASP A 90 -37.50 3.36 -26.53
C ASP A 90 -36.92 3.78 -25.19
N LYS A 91 -37.74 4.36 -24.33
CA LYS A 91 -37.33 4.73 -22.98
C LYS A 91 -36.95 3.51 -22.18
N ALA A 92 -37.76 2.46 -22.27
CA ALA A 92 -37.48 1.21 -21.56
C ALA A 92 -36.18 0.57 -22.04
N ALA A 93 -35.99 0.55 -23.37
CA ALA A 93 -34.77 -0.01 -23.96
C ALA A 93 -33.57 0.78 -23.55
N LYS A 94 -33.63 2.10 -23.56
CA LYS A 94 -32.52 2.97 -23.14
C LYS A 94 -32.21 2.79 -21.67
N GLN A 95 -33.24 2.63 -20.85
CA GLN A 95 -33.05 2.42 -19.42
C GLN A 95 -32.34 1.10 -19.16
N ALA A 96 -32.75 0.04 -19.88
CA ALA A 96 -32.10 -1.26 -19.75
C ALA A 96 -30.61 -1.20 -20.17
N GLU A 97 -30.36 -0.54 -21.30
CA GLU A 97 -28.99 -0.34 -21.78
C GLU A 97 -28.16 0.46 -20.78
N LEU A 98 -28.75 1.50 -20.24
CA LEU A 98 -28.06 2.33 -19.26
C LEU A 98 -27.72 1.52 -18.01
N ALA A 99 -28.67 0.73 -17.52
CA ALA A 99 -28.44 -0.10 -16.36
C ALA A 99 -27.31 -1.09 -16.59
N LYS A 100 -27.31 -1.73 -17.77
CA LYS A 100 -26.28 -2.68 -18.13
C LYS A 100 -24.91 -2.00 -18.23
N SER A 101 -24.85 -0.89 -18.94
CA SER A 101 -23.62 -0.15 -19.12
C SER A 101 -23.09 0.35 -17.80
N THR A 102 -23.95 0.87 -16.94
CA THR A 102 -23.56 1.34 -15.62
C THR A 102 -22.96 0.22 -14.78
N TYR A 103 -23.60 -0.95 -14.82
CA TYR A 103 -23.12 -2.11 -14.09
C TYR A 103 -21.74 -2.54 -14.60
N GLU A 104 -21.59 -2.66 -15.91
CA GLU A 104 -20.32 -3.08 -16.49
C GLU A 104 -19.19 -2.11 -16.14
N LYS A 105 -19.49 -0.82 -16.22
CA LYS A 105 -18.49 0.20 -15.88
C LYS A 105 -18.16 0.17 -14.40
N ALA A 106 -19.15 -0.03 -13.55
CA ALA A 106 -18.92 -0.10 -12.11
C ALA A 106 -17.99 -1.26 -11.79
N VAL A 107 -18.21 -2.42 -12.40
CA VAL A 107 -17.34 -3.58 -12.19
C VAL A 107 -15.95 -3.31 -12.70
N ALA A 108 -15.83 -2.76 -13.89
CA ALA A 108 -14.53 -2.43 -14.47
C ALA A 108 -13.77 -1.41 -13.60
N ASN A 109 -14.47 -0.40 -13.11
CA ASN A 109 -13.88 0.61 -12.28
C ASN A 109 -13.39 0.04 -10.94
N LEU A 110 -14.18 -0.85 -10.35
CA LEU A 110 -13.79 -1.50 -9.11
C LEU A 110 -12.54 -2.36 -9.33
N GLN A 111 -12.48 -3.07 -10.43
CA GLN A 111 -11.31 -3.87 -10.76
C GLN A 111 -10.08 -3.00 -10.97
N GLU A 112 -10.25 -1.90 -11.65
CA GLU A 112 -9.14 -0.98 -11.87
C GLU A 112 -8.61 -0.41 -10.56
N LEU A 113 -9.50 0.00 -9.66
CA LEU A 113 -9.10 0.52 -8.37
C LEU A 113 -8.41 -0.55 -7.53
N ALA A 114 -8.94 -1.77 -7.56
CA ALA A 114 -8.32 -2.88 -6.85
C ALA A 114 -6.92 -3.17 -7.37
N ASP A 115 -6.74 -3.12 -8.69
CA ASP A 115 -5.43 -3.33 -9.30
C ASP A 115 -4.45 -2.25 -8.89
N LEU A 116 -4.90 -1.00 -8.85
CA LEU A 116 -4.04 0.10 -8.42
C LEU A 116 -3.59 -0.08 -6.97
N ILE A 117 -4.52 -0.46 -6.11
CA ILE A 117 -4.20 -0.69 -4.70
C ILE A 117 -3.22 -1.85 -4.57
N GLN A 118 -3.48 -2.94 -5.27
CA GLN A 118 -2.64 -4.13 -5.21
C GLN A 118 -1.23 -3.83 -5.72
N ARG A 119 -1.14 -3.10 -6.82
CA ARG A 119 0.15 -2.74 -7.39
C ARG A 119 0.96 -1.87 -6.43
N SER A 120 0.30 -0.88 -5.83
CA SER A 120 0.95 0.01 -4.88
C SER A 120 1.44 -0.77 -3.66
N ASN A 121 0.60 -1.65 -3.12
CA ASN A 121 0.98 -2.48 -1.99
C ASN A 121 2.14 -3.39 -2.34
N SER A 122 2.11 -3.99 -3.52
CA SER A 122 3.18 -4.88 -3.97
C SER A 122 4.50 -4.14 -4.10
N GLU A 123 4.46 -2.94 -4.62
CA GLU A 123 5.66 -2.11 -4.72
C GLU A 123 6.23 -1.79 -3.35
N ALA A 124 5.37 -1.37 -2.42
CA ALA A 124 5.81 -1.03 -1.08
C ALA A 124 6.40 -2.24 -0.37
N ILE A 125 5.72 -3.38 -0.46
CA ILE A 125 6.20 -4.62 0.15
C ILE A 125 7.49 -5.06 -0.52
N GLY A 126 7.58 -4.91 -1.84
CA GLY A 126 8.79 -5.24 -2.57
C GLY A 126 10.00 -4.46 -2.09
N LEU A 127 9.82 -3.18 -1.83
CA LEU A 127 10.90 -2.35 -1.30
C LEU A 127 11.34 -2.84 0.08
N LEU A 128 10.39 -3.18 0.93
CA LEU A 128 10.71 -3.69 2.25
C LEU A 128 11.39 -5.06 2.19
N ASN A 129 10.90 -5.93 1.31
CA ASN A 129 11.51 -7.25 1.13
C ASN A 129 12.93 -7.14 0.60
N LYS A 130 13.14 -6.24 -0.33
CA LYS A 130 14.48 -6.00 -0.86
C LYS A 130 15.41 -5.54 0.25
N ARG A 131 14.95 -4.61 1.08
CA ARG A 131 15.77 -4.12 2.19
C ARG A 131 16.04 -5.23 3.18
N PHE A 132 15.04 -6.05 3.45
CA PHE A 132 15.21 -7.20 4.35
C PHE A 132 16.31 -8.14 3.83
N ALA A 133 16.27 -8.45 2.54
CA ALA A 133 17.27 -9.31 1.94
C ALA A 133 18.67 -8.70 2.04
N GLU A 134 18.76 -7.41 1.78
CA GLU A 134 20.03 -6.69 1.92
C GLU A 134 20.53 -6.73 3.36
N ALA A 135 19.62 -6.55 4.30
CA ALA A 135 19.97 -6.60 5.71
C ALA A 135 20.51 -7.97 6.11
N MET A 136 19.88 -9.03 5.59
CA MET A 136 20.36 -10.38 5.87
C MET A 136 21.75 -10.61 5.30
N ASP A 137 22.00 -10.09 4.10
CA ASP A 137 23.32 -10.21 3.51
C ASP A 137 24.37 -9.43 4.32
N GLU A 138 23.97 -8.27 4.82
CA GLU A 138 24.85 -7.47 5.66
C GLU A 138 25.21 -8.20 6.94
N VAL A 139 24.21 -8.83 7.56
CA VAL A 139 24.43 -9.62 8.77
C VAL A 139 25.36 -10.79 8.47
N LYS A 140 25.14 -11.48 7.38
CA LYS A 140 26.01 -12.59 6.98
C LYS A 140 27.44 -12.12 6.78
N GLY A 141 27.61 -10.96 6.16
CA GLY A 141 28.92 -10.39 5.95
C GLY A 141 29.62 -10.07 7.26
N ILE A 142 28.88 -9.50 8.21
CA ILE A 142 29.43 -9.17 9.52
C ILE A 142 29.84 -10.43 10.27
N VAL A 143 28.96 -11.44 10.26
CA VAL A 143 29.22 -12.69 10.94
C VAL A 143 30.42 -13.38 10.31
N ALA A 144 30.50 -13.42 9.00
CA ALA A 144 31.62 -14.04 8.31
C ALA A 144 32.94 -13.32 8.64
N LYS A 145 32.88 -12.01 8.76
CA LYS A 145 34.05 -11.21 9.05
C LYS A 145 34.59 -11.50 10.45
N HIS A 146 33.70 -11.69 11.40
CA HIS A 146 34.09 -11.89 12.80
C HIS A 146 34.17 -13.36 13.17
N GLY A 147 33.48 -14.22 12.45
CA GLY A 147 33.50 -15.62 12.73
C GLY A 147 34.68 -16.37 12.12
N GLY A 148 35.31 -15.72 11.16
CA GLY A 148 36.46 -16.30 10.53
C GLY A 148 37.75 -15.91 11.19
#